data_4810db6a43c6e72a602124f406ed28e1
#
_entry.id   4810db6a43c6e72a602124f406ed28e1
#
_cell.length_a   1.000
_cell.length_b   1.000
_cell.length_c   1.000
_cell.angle_alpha   90.00
_cell.angle_beta   90.00
_cell.angle_gamma   90.00
#
_symmetry.space_group_name_H-M   'P 1'
#
loop_
_entity.id
_entity.type
_entity.pdbx_description
1 polymer ?
#
loop_
_entity_poly.entity_id
_entity_poly.type
_entity_poly.pdbx_seq_one_letter_code
_entity_poly.pdbx_strand_id
1 'polypeptide(L)'
;MTINVFKIGFDNVIKSNFIIGSTNYTYAISHLTNLIEKLDIQRKLQQSAIYRRLEKDILLGCVMPPITVAFVDKNIDFSDEIEAKKYVEDNIQSAFILDGIQRLNLLKKIENQLSSDLLKDGMIVLNILVCPSMDKLLYRMVTLNNGQKPMTPAHQIEILTSNDIDFGELARKIRTEKDGYNKESLNKSDLVKAYIAFLGNSVNIDNQKIIQSKLDELIAENIIDSFEYEEDRIEFKDVVKLISSFSDNENLFDWFRVGNNLIGFCVGIHKSFQHISHENPEILKENLDRLEAAFLHIDKSKIKVSTFRRTMIKNFIENYEVLKDKSENEILNFLTMIV
;
A
#
# COMPACT_ATOMS: atom_id res chain seq x y z
N MET A 1 31.17 -2.31 -10.57
CA MET A 1 30.54 -2.35 -11.89
C MET A 1 29.07 -2.66 -11.72
N THR A 2 28.27 -2.10 -12.26
CA THR A 2 27.78 -0.83 -12.70
C THR A 2 26.62 -1.13 -13.62
N ILE A 3 25.62 -0.33 -13.55
CA ILE A 3 24.47 -0.36 -14.45
C ILE A 3 24.93 0.19 -15.81
N ASN A 4 24.50 -0.45 -16.88
CA ASN A 4 24.64 0.07 -18.23
C ASN A 4 23.28 0.61 -18.68
N VAL A 5 23.24 1.87 -19.06
CA VAL A 5 22.03 2.50 -19.63
C VAL A 5 22.12 2.42 -21.15
N PHE A 6 21.07 1.91 -21.79
CA PHE A 6 20.99 1.76 -23.24
C PHE A 6 20.14 2.84 -23.88
N LYS A 7 19.06 3.23 -23.20
CA LYS A 7 18.10 4.19 -23.71
C LYS A 7 17.33 4.87 -22.58
N ILE A 8 17.11 6.15 -22.74
CA ILE A 8 16.16 6.93 -21.93
C ILE A 8 14.92 7.20 -22.78
N GLY A 9 13.77 7.16 -22.19
CA GLY A 9 12.50 7.52 -22.77
C GLY A 9 11.62 8.22 -21.74
N PHE A 10 10.50 8.73 -22.20
CA PHE A 10 9.53 9.39 -21.35
C PHE A 10 8.14 8.78 -21.54
N ASP A 11 7.50 8.44 -20.44
CA ASP A 11 6.12 7.96 -20.41
C ASP A 11 5.17 9.14 -20.26
N ASN A 12 4.51 9.49 -21.36
CA ASN A 12 3.60 10.64 -21.39
C ASN A 12 2.32 10.46 -20.58
N VAL A 13 1.94 9.23 -20.25
CA VAL A 13 0.73 8.93 -19.46
C VAL A 13 0.96 9.26 -17.99
N ILE A 14 2.01 8.69 -17.43
CA ILE A 14 2.32 8.88 -16.00
C ILE A 14 3.37 9.98 -15.76
N LYS A 15 3.80 10.67 -16.82
CA LYS A 15 4.84 11.73 -16.76
C LYS A 15 6.10 11.28 -16.04
N SER A 16 6.60 10.12 -16.42
CA SER A 16 7.73 9.45 -15.78
C SER A 16 8.87 9.21 -16.75
N ASN A 17 10.09 9.32 -16.27
CA ASN A 17 11.25 8.88 -17.02
C ASN A 17 11.30 7.35 -17.06
N PHE A 18 11.64 6.82 -18.22
CA PHE A 18 11.80 5.39 -18.45
C PHE A 18 13.21 5.11 -18.99
N ILE A 19 13.92 4.19 -18.34
CA ILE A 19 15.28 3.84 -18.66
C ILE A 19 15.34 2.34 -18.97
N ILE A 20 15.92 1.98 -20.10
CA ILE A 20 16.27 0.60 -20.43
C ILE A 20 17.77 0.44 -20.18
N GLY A 21 18.12 -0.57 -19.40
CA GLY A 21 19.50 -0.84 -19.06
C GLY A 21 19.79 -2.30 -18.79
N SER A 22 20.98 -2.58 -18.31
CA SER A 22 21.37 -3.90 -17.82
C SER A 22 22.35 -3.79 -16.66
N THR A 23 22.44 -4.89 -15.92
CA THR A 23 23.47 -5.10 -14.92
C THR A 23 23.93 -6.54 -14.96
N ASN A 24 24.99 -6.87 -14.23
CA ASN A 24 25.45 -8.27 -14.08
C ASN A 24 24.87 -8.93 -12.80
N TYR A 25 25.06 -10.23 -12.69
CA TYR A 25 24.57 -10.99 -11.53
C TYR A 25 25.21 -10.52 -10.23
N THR A 26 26.49 -10.16 -10.22
CA THR A 26 27.18 -9.63 -9.02
C THR A 26 26.48 -8.39 -8.48
N TYR A 27 26.19 -7.42 -9.33
CA TYR A 27 25.49 -6.20 -8.92
C TYR A 27 24.07 -6.49 -8.46
N ALA A 28 23.34 -7.34 -9.18
CA ALA A 28 21.97 -7.68 -8.83
C ALA A 28 21.89 -8.34 -7.45
N ILE A 29 22.79 -9.27 -7.16
CA ILE A 29 22.88 -9.95 -5.87
C ILE A 29 23.23 -8.96 -4.75
N SER A 30 24.20 -8.07 -4.98
CA SER A 30 24.70 -7.16 -3.94
C SER A 30 23.74 -6.01 -3.64
N HIS A 31 22.97 -5.52 -4.62
CA HIS A 31 22.19 -4.29 -4.49
C HIS A 31 20.68 -4.54 -4.64
N LEU A 32 20.25 -5.32 -5.66
CA LEU A 32 18.83 -5.48 -5.93
C LEU A 32 18.16 -6.48 -4.98
N THR A 33 18.85 -7.52 -4.53
CA THR A 33 18.25 -8.46 -3.57
C THR A 33 17.96 -7.83 -2.21
N ASN A 34 18.75 -6.82 -1.81
CA ASN A 34 18.53 -6.09 -0.56
C ASN A 34 17.24 -5.24 -0.60
N LEU A 35 16.79 -4.85 -1.79
CA LEU A 35 15.54 -4.12 -1.96
C LEU A 35 14.31 -5.01 -1.69
N ILE A 36 14.44 -6.32 -1.87
CA ILE A 36 13.35 -7.29 -1.57
C ILE A 36 13.07 -7.35 -0.07
N GLU A 37 14.11 -7.25 0.75
CA GLU A 37 14.03 -7.37 2.22
C GLU A 37 13.41 -6.13 2.87
N LYS A 38 13.37 -4.98 2.17
CA LYS A 38 12.73 -3.75 2.65
C LYS A 38 11.21 -3.84 2.64
N LEU A 39 10.65 -4.69 1.83
CA LEU A 39 9.22 -4.93 1.79
C LEU A 39 8.90 -6.11 2.72
N ASP A 40 8.18 -5.87 3.81
CA ASP A 40 7.78 -6.89 4.82
C ASP A 40 6.98 -8.07 4.23
N ILE A 41 6.60 -7.99 2.97
CA ILE A 41 5.95 -9.06 2.23
C ILE A 41 7.02 -9.98 1.63
N GLN A 42 7.61 -10.79 2.45
CA GLN A 42 8.34 -11.97 1.97
C GLN A 42 7.36 -12.90 1.25
N ARG A 43 7.24 -12.77 -0.07
CA ARG A 43 6.72 -13.89 -0.87
C ARG A 43 7.68 -15.06 -0.65
N LYS A 44 7.26 -16.03 0.18
CA LYS A 44 7.98 -17.31 0.31
C LYS A 44 8.28 -17.81 -1.09
N LEU A 45 9.53 -18.21 -1.32
CA LEU A 45 9.97 -18.84 -2.57
C LEU A 45 8.90 -19.85 -2.99
N GLN A 46 8.24 -19.62 -4.10
CA GLN A 46 7.28 -20.60 -4.62
C GLN A 46 8.07 -21.83 -5.09
N GLN A 47 7.94 -22.94 -4.39
CA GLN A 47 8.54 -24.22 -4.77
C GLN A 47 7.72 -24.87 -5.90
N SER A 48 7.57 -24.19 -7.02
CA SER A 48 6.93 -24.80 -8.19
C SER A 48 7.98 -25.51 -9.08
N ALA A 49 7.53 -26.48 -9.87
CA ALA A 49 8.40 -27.15 -10.84
C ALA A 49 9.07 -26.17 -11.82
N ILE A 50 8.37 -25.06 -12.13
CA ILE A 50 8.84 -23.98 -13.02
C ILE A 50 10.08 -23.29 -12.43
N TYR A 51 10.08 -22.97 -11.12
CA TYR A 51 11.22 -22.31 -10.49
C TYR A 51 12.43 -23.22 -10.36
N ARG A 52 12.23 -24.53 -10.14
CA ARG A 52 13.32 -25.51 -10.16
C ARG A 52 13.95 -25.64 -11.55
N ARG A 53 13.16 -25.48 -12.60
CA ARG A 53 13.69 -25.47 -13.97
C ARG A 53 14.47 -24.18 -14.23
N LEU A 54 13.93 -23.03 -13.87
CA LEU A 54 14.62 -21.75 -14.02
C LEU A 54 15.95 -21.71 -13.25
N GLU A 55 16.02 -22.32 -12.07
CA GLU A 55 17.28 -22.48 -11.31
C GLU A 55 18.37 -23.16 -12.15
N LYS A 56 18.02 -24.26 -12.81
CA LYS A 56 18.95 -24.96 -13.71
C LYS A 56 19.32 -24.14 -14.94
N ASP A 57 18.34 -23.47 -15.52
CA ASP A 57 18.53 -22.66 -16.71
C ASP A 57 19.46 -21.45 -16.43
N ILE A 58 19.34 -20.83 -15.24
CA ILE A 58 20.24 -19.72 -14.81
C ILE A 58 21.70 -20.24 -14.68
N LEU A 59 21.89 -21.43 -14.10
CA LEU A 59 23.22 -22.05 -13.97
C LEU A 59 23.85 -22.37 -15.34
N LEU A 60 23.03 -22.51 -16.37
CA LEU A 60 23.46 -22.70 -17.76
C LEU A 60 23.59 -21.38 -18.53
N GLY A 61 23.33 -20.23 -17.89
CA GLY A 61 23.48 -18.91 -18.52
C GLY A 61 22.27 -18.47 -19.34
N CYS A 62 21.05 -18.86 -18.97
CA CYS A 62 19.84 -18.43 -19.68
C CYS A 62 19.62 -16.91 -19.58
N VAL A 63 18.95 -16.35 -20.59
CA VAL A 63 18.44 -14.98 -20.55
C VAL A 63 17.17 -14.95 -19.69
N MET A 64 17.21 -14.18 -18.60
CA MET A 64 16.03 -13.94 -17.78
C MET A 64 15.16 -12.79 -18.31
N PRO A 65 13.83 -12.85 -18.13
CA PRO A 65 12.97 -11.69 -18.39
C PRO A 65 13.46 -10.46 -17.61
N PRO A 66 13.24 -9.23 -18.12
CA PRO A 66 13.68 -8.00 -17.46
C PRO A 66 13.16 -7.87 -16.02
N ILE A 67 13.97 -7.29 -15.15
CA ILE A 67 13.55 -6.88 -13.81
C ILE A 67 13.11 -5.42 -13.88
N THR A 68 11.97 -5.11 -13.29
CA THR A 68 11.46 -3.74 -13.24
C THR A 68 11.76 -3.13 -11.87
N VAL A 69 12.53 -2.04 -11.90
CA VAL A 69 12.94 -1.24 -10.75
C VAL A 69 12.27 0.13 -10.85
N ALA A 70 11.87 0.73 -9.75
CA ALA A 70 11.25 2.03 -9.76
C ALA A 70 11.77 2.94 -8.65
N PHE A 71 11.76 4.23 -8.93
CA PHE A 71 12.03 5.31 -8.01
C PHE A 71 10.84 6.25 -7.96
N VAL A 72 10.68 6.95 -6.84
CA VAL A 72 9.73 8.05 -6.71
C VAL A 72 10.52 9.32 -6.47
N ASP A 73 10.50 10.21 -7.45
CA ASP A 73 11.18 11.50 -7.39
C ASP A 73 10.48 12.52 -8.29
N LYS A 74 10.09 13.66 -7.69
CA LYS A 74 9.24 14.67 -8.34
C LYS A 74 9.97 15.55 -9.36
N ASN A 75 11.28 15.70 -9.24
CA ASN A 75 12.01 16.80 -9.87
C ASN A 75 13.14 16.33 -10.80
N ILE A 76 13.06 15.11 -11.31
CA ILE A 76 14.14 14.58 -12.12
C ILE A 76 13.72 14.50 -13.59
N ASP A 77 14.51 15.16 -14.40
CA ASP A 77 14.58 14.96 -15.84
C ASP A 77 16.05 14.65 -16.22
N PHE A 78 16.25 13.72 -17.11
CA PHE A 78 17.59 13.29 -17.50
C PHE A 78 17.95 13.87 -18.86
N SER A 79 19.06 14.60 -18.93
CA SER A 79 19.57 15.15 -20.18
C SER A 79 20.23 14.08 -21.05
N ASP A 80 20.84 13.06 -20.43
CA ASP A 80 21.55 11.99 -21.14
C ASP A 80 21.64 10.69 -20.31
N GLU A 81 22.16 9.63 -20.93
CA GLU A 81 22.33 8.31 -20.33
C GLU A 81 23.34 8.30 -19.17
N ILE A 82 24.29 9.22 -19.15
CA ILE A 82 25.33 9.31 -18.10
C ILE A 82 24.71 9.83 -16.81
N GLU A 83 23.88 10.86 -16.93
CA GLU A 83 23.15 11.42 -15.79
C GLU A 83 22.16 10.40 -15.21
N ALA A 84 21.40 9.74 -16.08
CA ALA A 84 20.47 8.68 -15.67
C ALA A 84 21.19 7.53 -14.96
N LYS A 85 22.33 7.09 -15.49
CA LYS A 85 23.16 6.05 -14.85
C LYS A 85 23.60 6.47 -13.45
N LYS A 86 24.17 7.68 -13.33
CA LYS A 86 24.64 8.21 -12.05
C LYS A 86 23.49 8.28 -11.03
N TYR A 87 22.35 8.79 -11.45
CA TYR A 87 21.18 8.86 -10.59
C TYR A 87 20.77 7.49 -10.04
N VAL A 88 20.66 6.48 -10.93
CA VAL A 88 20.28 5.13 -10.54
C VAL A 88 21.29 4.52 -9.58
N GLU A 89 22.59 4.68 -9.85
CA GLU A 89 23.65 4.15 -8.96
C GLU A 89 23.66 4.82 -7.59
N ASP A 90 23.52 6.15 -7.54
CA ASP A 90 23.52 6.92 -6.28
C ASP A 90 22.28 6.64 -5.41
N ASN A 91 21.14 6.35 -6.06
CA ASN A 91 19.84 6.22 -5.37
C ASN A 91 19.32 4.78 -5.30
N ILE A 92 20.06 3.78 -5.76
CA ILE A 92 19.57 2.39 -5.84
C ILE A 92 18.97 1.88 -4.54
N GLN A 93 19.48 2.33 -3.40
CA GLN A 93 19.00 1.93 -2.08
C GLN A 93 17.59 2.47 -1.77
N SER A 94 17.10 3.49 -2.46
CA SER A 94 15.73 4.02 -2.31
C SER A 94 14.73 3.36 -3.27
N ALA A 95 15.21 2.54 -4.21
CA ALA A 95 14.38 1.92 -5.24
C ALA A 95 13.48 0.81 -4.71
N PHE A 96 12.46 0.49 -5.52
CA PHE A 96 11.51 -0.60 -5.34
C PHE A 96 11.62 -1.60 -6.47
N ILE A 97 11.43 -2.89 -6.16
CA ILE A 97 11.30 -3.93 -7.19
C ILE A 97 9.82 -4.12 -7.50
N LEU A 98 9.39 -3.72 -8.70
CA LEU A 98 8.01 -3.89 -9.15
C LEU A 98 7.74 -5.28 -9.75
N ASP A 99 8.70 -5.79 -10.53
CA ASP A 99 8.66 -7.15 -11.07
C ASP A 99 10.05 -7.79 -11.01
N GLY A 100 10.07 -9.11 -10.83
CA GLY A 100 11.30 -9.91 -10.80
C GLY A 100 11.75 -10.36 -9.41
N ILE A 101 11.00 -10.11 -8.34
CA ILE A 101 11.31 -10.53 -6.96
C ILE A 101 11.66 -12.01 -6.86
N GLN A 102 10.89 -12.91 -7.51
CA GLN A 102 11.15 -14.33 -7.47
C GLN A 102 12.44 -14.72 -8.21
N ARG A 103 12.77 -14.02 -9.29
CA ARG A 103 14.01 -14.19 -10.05
C ARG A 103 15.23 -13.76 -9.24
N LEU A 104 15.14 -12.64 -8.55
CA LEU A 104 16.18 -12.16 -7.65
C LEU A 104 16.38 -13.10 -6.44
N ASN A 105 15.30 -13.56 -5.83
CA ASN A 105 15.37 -14.55 -4.75
C ASN A 105 16.02 -15.85 -5.20
N LEU A 106 15.71 -16.29 -6.42
CA LEU A 106 16.32 -17.49 -6.97
C LEU A 106 17.81 -17.29 -7.25
N LEU A 107 18.18 -16.15 -7.83
CA LEU A 107 19.58 -15.79 -8.08
C LEU A 107 20.40 -15.76 -6.78
N LYS A 108 19.86 -15.13 -5.73
CA LYS A 108 20.48 -15.12 -4.39
C LYS A 108 20.64 -16.53 -3.82
N LYS A 109 19.61 -17.38 -3.98
CA LYS A 109 19.64 -18.76 -3.49
C LYS A 109 20.78 -19.59 -4.12
N ILE A 110 21.04 -19.39 -5.42
CA ILE A 110 22.03 -20.15 -6.17
C ILE A 110 23.40 -19.46 -6.29
N GLU A 111 23.60 -18.32 -5.63
CA GLU A 111 24.81 -17.51 -5.71
C GLU A 111 26.10 -18.35 -5.58
N ASN A 112 26.17 -19.22 -4.60
CA ASN A 112 27.33 -20.09 -4.34
C ASN A 112 27.53 -21.19 -5.39
N GLN A 113 26.59 -21.39 -6.31
CA GLN A 113 26.68 -22.39 -7.39
C GLN A 113 27.03 -21.74 -8.73
N LEU A 114 27.02 -20.40 -8.80
CA LEU A 114 27.36 -19.65 -10.02
C LEU A 114 28.87 -19.63 -10.24
N SER A 115 29.30 -19.84 -11.49
CA SER A 115 30.69 -19.65 -11.84
C SER A 115 31.11 -18.18 -11.78
N SER A 116 32.40 -17.91 -11.62
CA SER A 116 32.95 -16.55 -11.63
C SER A 116 32.61 -15.79 -12.92
N ASP A 117 32.56 -16.49 -14.03
CA ASP A 117 32.24 -15.93 -15.34
C ASP A 117 30.75 -15.55 -15.39
N LEU A 118 29.86 -16.44 -14.96
CA LEU A 118 28.43 -16.11 -14.89
C LEU A 118 28.12 -14.96 -13.93
N LEU A 119 28.82 -14.83 -12.82
CA LEU A 119 28.66 -13.72 -11.90
C LEU A 119 29.03 -12.38 -12.55
N LYS A 120 30.08 -12.34 -13.36
CA LYS A 120 30.58 -11.12 -14.02
C LYS A 120 29.86 -10.82 -15.31
N ASP A 121 29.61 -11.81 -16.14
CA ASP A 121 29.15 -11.68 -17.53
C ASP A 121 27.65 -11.98 -17.69
N GLY A 122 27.04 -12.67 -16.71
CA GLY A 122 25.62 -12.93 -16.69
C GLY A 122 24.82 -11.62 -16.65
N MET A 123 24.00 -11.39 -17.69
CA MET A 123 23.29 -10.13 -17.90
C MET A 123 21.86 -10.21 -17.38
N ILE A 124 21.46 -9.18 -16.65
CA ILE A 124 20.07 -8.91 -16.29
C ILE A 124 19.65 -7.62 -16.96
N VAL A 125 18.60 -7.69 -17.77
CA VAL A 125 17.98 -6.52 -18.35
C VAL A 125 17.13 -5.82 -17.29
N LEU A 126 17.23 -4.50 -17.24
CA LEU A 126 16.51 -3.65 -16.30
C LEU A 126 15.55 -2.74 -17.05
N ASN A 127 14.30 -2.71 -16.60
CA ASN A 127 13.36 -1.65 -16.88
C ASN A 127 13.33 -0.75 -15.65
N ILE A 128 13.70 0.52 -15.79
CA ILE A 128 13.76 1.44 -14.66
C ILE A 128 12.77 2.57 -14.91
N LEU A 129 11.92 2.84 -13.90
CA LEU A 129 10.94 3.91 -13.92
C LEU A 129 11.32 4.93 -12.84
N VAL A 130 11.30 6.22 -13.18
CA VAL A 130 11.41 7.30 -12.20
C VAL A 130 10.13 8.11 -12.27
N CYS A 131 9.25 7.86 -11.30
CA CYS A 131 7.89 8.40 -11.26
C CYS A 131 7.84 9.63 -10.35
N PRO A 132 7.09 10.69 -10.72
CA PRO A 132 6.98 11.88 -9.89
C PRO A 132 6.15 11.69 -8.62
N SER A 133 5.33 10.64 -8.56
CA SER A 133 4.55 10.29 -7.37
C SER A 133 4.31 8.78 -7.28
N MET A 134 3.98 8.34 -6.06
CA MET A 134 3.66 6.94 -5.80
C MET A 134 2.37 6.50 -6.53
N ASP A 135 1.37 7.38 -6.64
CA ASP A 135 0.11 7.08 -7.33
C ASP A 135 0.33 6.73 -8.80
N LYS A 136 1.21 7.49 -9.48
CA LYS A 136 1.59 7.20 -10.87
C LYS A 136 2.37 5.90 -11.01
N LEU A 137 3.21 5.60 -10.02
CA LEU A 137 3.93 4.33 -9.97
C LEU A 137 2.96 3.16 -9.85
N LEU A 138 1.97 3.25 -8.96
CA LEU A 138 0.96 2.21 -8.77
C LEU A 138 0.13 1.98 -10.04
N TYR A 139 -0.32 3.07 -10.66
CA TYR A 139 -1.03 2.96 -11.95
C TYR A 139 -0.21 2.16 -12.97
N ARG A 140 1.08 2.45 -13.07
CA ARG A 140 1.94 1.72 -14.00
C ARG A 140 2.13 0.27 -13.58
N MET A 141 2.22 -0.01 -12.28
CA MET A 141 2.27 -1.40 -11.78
C MET A 141 1.02 -2.20 -12.16
N VAL A 142 -0.15 -1.61 -12.01
CA VAL A 142 -1.42 -2.24 -12.38
C VAL A 142 -1.48 -2.48 -13.89
N THR A 143 -1.16 -1.47 -14.69
CA THR A 143 -1.29 -1.55 -16.14
C THR A 143 -0.22 -2.44 -16.81
N LEU A 144 1.00 -2.52 -16.27
CA LEU A 144 2.04 -3.40 -16.79
C LEU A 144 1.83 -4.88 -16.42
N ASN A 145 1.18 -5.14 -15.29
CA ASN A 145 0.96 -6.49 -14.79
C ASN A 145 -0.37 -7.12 -15.25
N ASN A 146 -1.16 -6.43 -16.07
CA ASN A 146 -2.38 -7.00 -16.68
C ASN A 146 -2.00 -8.14 -17.63
N GLY A 147 -2.15 -9.38 -17.13
CA GLY A 147 -1.79 -10.62 -17.85
C GLY A 147 -0.75 -11.48 -17.14
N GLN A 148 -0.04 -10.95 -16.15
CA GLN A 148 0.76 -11.71 -15.19
C GLN A 148 0.00 -11.88 -13.87
N LYS A 149 0.49 -12.76 -12.99
CA LYS A 149 -0.11 -12.89 -11.66
C LYS A 149 0.10 -11.56 -10.91
N PRO A 150 -0.94 -10.73 -10.72
CA PRO A 150 -0.77 -9.37 -10.21
C PRO A 150 -0.13 -9.42 -8.82
N MET A 151 0.58 -8.35 -8.45
CA MET A 151 0.94 -8.13 -7.05
C MET A 151 -0.32 -8.20 -6.21
N THR A 152 -0.21 -8.78 -5.02
CA THR A 152 -1.36 -8.76 -4.11
C THR A 152 -1.67 -7.31 -3.72
N PRO A 153 -2.94 -6.95 -3.53
CA PRO A 153 -3.32 -5.62 -3.05
C PRO A 153 -2.52 -5.21 -1.80
N ALA A 154 -2.28 -6.13 -0.88
CA ALA A 154 -1.45 -5.91 0.30
C ALA A 154 -0.03 -5.43 -0.06
N HIS A 155 0.60 -6.00 -1.07
CA HIS A 155 1.95 -5.60 -1.52
C HIS A 155 1.93 -4.20 -2.20
N GLN A 156 0.93 -3.93 -3.04
CA GLN A 156 0.77 -2.61 -3.66
C GLN A 156 0.64 -1.52 -2.59
N ILE A 157 -0.12 -1.80 -1.54
CA ILE A 157 -0.37 -0.88 -0.43
C ILE A 157 0.83 -0.75 0.49
N GLU A 158 1.59 -1.82 0.71
CA GLU A 158 2.82 -1.73 1.50
C GLU A 158 3.85 -0.81 0.82
N ILE A 159 3.94 -0.84 -0.51
CA ILE A 159 4.74 0.10 -1.28
C ILE A 159 4.21 1.53 -1.10
N LEU A 160 2.88 1.75 -1.17
CA LEU A 160 2.24 3.04 -0.91
C LEU A 160 2.54 3.57 0.49
N THR A 161 2.40 2.72 1.49
CA THR A 161 2.51 3.13 2.89
C THR A 161 3.95 3.30 3.37
N SER A 162 4.93 2.76 2.64
CA SER A 162 6.34 2.87 3.05
C SER A 162 6.97 4.23 2.76
N ASN A 163 6.43 5.03 1.84
CA ASN A 163 7.06 6.28 1.40
C ASN A 163 6.21 7.55 1.51
N ASP A 164 4.88 7.46 1.40
CA ASP A 164 4.03 8.66 1.33
C ASP A 164 3.18 8.90 2.59
N ILE A 165 2.99 7.88 3.43
CA ILE A 165 2.31 8.10 4.69
C ILE A 165 3.37 8.34 5.76
N ASP A 166 3.66 9.62 5.99
CA ASP A 166 4.31 10.02 7.23
C ASP A 166 3.31 9.74 8.37
N PHE A 167 3.45 8.56 8.97
CA PHE A 167 2.67 8.19 10.14
C PHE A 167 3.03 9.03 11.37
N GLY A 168 3.98 9.97 11.25
CA GLY A 168 4.38 10.87 12.31
C GLY A 168 4.61 10.13 13.62
N GLU A 169 3.98 10.61 14.70
CA GLU A 169 4.05 9.95 16.02
C GLU A 169 3.32 8.58 16.03
N LEU A 170 2.35 8.36 15.13
CA LEU A 170 1.66 7.08 14.99
C LEU A 170 2.59 5.97 14.49
N ALA A 171 3.67 6.31 13.76
CA ALA A 171 4.64 5.32 13.29
C ALA A 171 5.24 4.50 14.45
N ARG A 172 5.41 5.10 15.62
CA ARG A 172 5.85 4.43 16.85
C ARG A 172 4.78 3.52 17.48
N LYS A 173 3.53 3.72 17.09
CA LYS A 173 2.35 3.00 17.59
C LYS A 173 1.79 2.01 16.55
N ILE A 174 2.53 1.76 15.46
CA ILE A 174 2.18 0.75 14.45
C ILE A 174 3.06 -0.48 14.66
N ARG A 175 2.45 -1.64 14.67
CA ARG A 175 3.14 -2.94 14.78
C ARG A 175 2.87 -3.82 13.56
N THR A 176 3.85 -4.64 13.23
CA THR A 176 3.71 -5.75 12.30
C THR A 176 3.29 -7.04 13.04
N GLU A 177 2.86 -8.05 12.30
CA GLU A 177 2.56 -9.38 12.89
C GLU A 177 3.77 -10.01 13.60
N LYS A 178 5.00 -9.61 13.23
CA LYS A 178 6.25 -10.09 13.83
C LYS A 178 6.53 -9.51 15.21
N ASP A 179 5.99 -8.33 15.52
CA ASP A 179 6.28 -7.60 16.76
C ASP A 179 5.47 -8.12 17.98
N GLY A 180 4.60 -9.10 17.75
CA GLY A 180 3.74 -9.65 18.78
C GLY A 180 2.61 -8.68 19.22
N TYR A 181 1.84 -9.08 20.25
CA TYR A 181 0.74 -8.27 20.77
C TYR A 181 1.27 -7.12 21.65
N ASN A 182 0.99 -5.88 21.25
CA ASN A 182 1.23 -4.69 22.07
C ASN A 182 -0.08 -3.88 22.20
N LYS A 183 -0.47 -3.57 23.46
CA LYS A 183 -1.70 -2.84 23.76
C LYS A 183 -1.72 -1.40 23.26
N GLU A 184 -0.56 -0.82 22.96
CA GLU A 184 -0.42 0.60 22.59
C GLU A 184 -0.30 0.83 21.08
N SER A 185 -0.52 -0.19 20.24
CA SER A 185 -0.25 -0.07 18.81
C SER A 185 -1.40 -0.55 17.93
N LEU A 186 -1.60 0.13 16.79
CA LEU A 186 -2.45 -0.30 15.69
C LEU A 186 -1.77 -1.43 14.91
N ASN A 187 -2.58 -2.34 14.38
CA ASN A 187 -2.07 -3.38 13.49
C ASN A 187 -1.86 -2.81 12.08
N LYS A 188 -0.64 -2.96 11.54
CA LYS A 188 -0.28 -2.47 10.19
C LYS A 188 -1.24 -3.03 9.12
N SER A 189 -1.62 -4.31 9.21
CA SER A 189 -2.52 -4.91 8.21
C SER A 189 -3.93 -4.33 8.26
N ASP A 190 -4.42 -3.89 9.42
CA ASP A 190 -5.73 -3.27 9.55
C ASP A 190 -5.70 -1.81 9.08
N LEU A 191 -4.60 -1.10 9.31
CA LEU A 191 -4.39 0.25 8.78
C LEU A 191 -4.32 0.24 7.24
N VAL A 192 -3.66 -0.75 6.67
CA VAL A 192 -3.62 -0.98 5.22
C VAL A 192 -5.02 -1.22 4.66
N LYS A 193 -5.84 -2.07 5.31
CA LYS A 193 -7.24 -2.29 4.90
C LYS A 193 -8.08 -1.02 5.03
N ALA A 194 -7.86 -0.23 6.06
CA ALA A 194 -8.54 1.04 6.27
C ALA A 194 -8.19 2.06 5.17
N TYR A 195 -6.94 2.10 4.75
CA TYR A 195 -6.50 2.92 3.61
C TYR A 195 -7.20 2.53 2.30
N ILE A 196 -7.24 1.23 1.99
CA ILE A 196 -7.98 0.73 0.81
C ILE A 196 -9.46 1.14 0.88
N ALA A 197 -10.08 0.93 2.04
CA ALA A 197 -11.48 1.25 2.25
C ALA A 197 -11.74 2.75 2.10
N PHE A 198 -10.85 3.59 2.61
CA PHE A 198 -10.87 5.04 2.47
C PHE A 198 -10.81 5.45 1.00
N LEU A 199 -9.78 5.01 0.28
CA LEU A 199 -9.61 5.30 -1.15
C LEU A 199 -10.81 4.81 -1.98
N GLY A 200 -11.29 3.60 -1.71
CA GLY A 200 -12.43 3.01 -2.42
C GLY A 200 -13.79 3.52 -1.95
N ASN A 201 -13.83 4.41 -0.95
CA ASN A 201 -15.06 4.85 -0.30
C ASN A 201 -16.04 3.69 -0.03
N SER A 202 -15.50 2.51 0.35
CA SER A 202 -16.24 1.26 0.47
C SER A 202 -15.78 0.42 1.65
N VAL A 203 -16.74 -0.07 2.43
CA VAL A 203 -16.48 -1.01 3.53
C VAL A 203 -16.30 -2.47 3.07
N ASN A 204 -16.57 -2.75 1.78
CA ASN A 204 -16.49 -4.08 1.19
C ASN A 204 -15.07 -4.38 0.69
N ILE A 205 -14.18 -4.72 1.61
CA ILE A 205 -12.78 -5.04 1.35
C ILE A 205 -12.44 -6.53 1.48
N ASP A 206 -13.44 -7.39 1.62
CA ASP A 206 -13.22 -8.83 1.88
C ASP A 206 -12.89 -9.63 0.62
N ASN A 207 -13.08 -9.06 -0.56
CA ASN A 207 -12.82 -9.74 -1.83
C ASN A 207 -11.65 -9.08 -2.56
N GLN A 208 -10.57 -9.82 -2.74
CA GLN A 208 -9.36 -9.32 -3.42
C GLN A 208 -9.62 -8.78 -4.82
N LYS A 209 -10.61 -9.33 -5.56
CA LYS A 209 -10.99 -8.83 -6.89
C LYS A 209 -11.67 -7.46 -6.81
N ILE A 210 -12.52 -7.25 -5.79
CA ILE A 210 -13.19 -5.95 -5.58
C ILE A 210 -12.16 -4.90 -5.18
N ILE A 211 -11.21 -5.25 -4.30
CA ILE A 211 -10.12 -4.37 -3.92
C ILE A 211 -9.29 -3.99 -5.14
N GLN A 212 -8.91 -4.98 -5.95
CA GLN A 212 -8.11 -4.74 -7.16
C GLN A 212 -8.88 -3.85 -8.15
N SER A 213 -10.14 -4.15 -8.42
CA SER A 213 -10.97 -3.34 -9.32
C SER A 213 -11.14 -1.90 -8.83
N LYS A 214 -11.30 -1.70 -7.52
CA LYS A 214 -11.41 -0.36 -6.93
C LYS A 214 -10.09 0.40 -6.92
N LEU A 215 -8.98 -0.26 -6.68
CA LEU A 215 -7.66 0.35 -6.83
C LEU A 215 -7.39 0.76 -8.28
N ASP A 216 -7.75 -0.10 -9.24
CA ASP A 216 -7.60 0.19 -10.67
C ASP A 216 -8.45 1.40 -11.08
N GLU A 217 -9.69 1.48 -10.58
CA GLU A 217 -10.63 2.59 -10.80
C GLU A 217 -10.11 3.90 -10.19
N LEU A 218 -9.69 3.88 -8.92
CA LEU A 218 -9.16 5.04 -8.21
C LEU A 218 -7.85 5.56 -8.80
N ILE A 219 -6.99 4.66 -9.22
CA ILE A 219 -5.74 5.04 -9.89
C ILE A 219 -6.07 5.70 -11.23
N ALA A 220 -7.07 5.21 -11.96
CA ALA A 220 -7.53 5.83 -13.20
C ALA A 220 -8.17 7.20 -12.95
N GLU A 221 -9.03 7.33 -11.94
CA GLU A 221 -9.68 8.59 -11.55
C GLU A 221 -8.67 9.61 -11.05
N ASN A 222 -7.76 9.25 -10.14
CA ASN A 222 -6.74 10.17 -9.63
C ASN A 222 -5.77 10.68 -10.72
N ILE A 223 -5.57 9.92 -11.80
CA ILE A 223 -4.79 10.39 -12.93
C ILE A 223 -5.57 11.37 -13.80
N ILE A 224 -6.89 11.15 -13.93
CA ILE A 224 -7.77 12.04 -14.67
C ILE A 224 -7.98 13.34 -13.87
N ASP A 225 -8.23 13.22 -12.55
CA ASP A 225 -8.52 14.35 -11.64
C ASP A 225 -7.27 15.14 -11.22
N SER A 226 -6.06 14.64 -11.47
CA SER A 226 -4.83 15.41 -11.22
C SER A 226 -4.71 16.69 -12.07
N PHE A 227 -5.68 16.95 -12.94
CA PHE A 227 -5.84 18.20 -13.70
C PHE A 227 -6.81 19.21 -13.05
N GLU A 228 -7.61 18.83 -12.06
CA GLU A 228 -8.50 19.73 -11.31
C GLU A 228 -8.18 19.63 -9.81
N TYR A 229 -7.47 20.62 -9.29
CA TYR A 229 -7.25 20.77 -7.84
C TYR A 229 -8.57 21.19 -7.18
N GLU A 230 -9.26 20.27 -6.52
CA GLU A 230 -10.21 20.63 -5.46
C GLU A 230 -9.42 20.86 -4.16
N GLU A 231 -9.36 22.11 -3.70
CA GLU A 231 -8.61 22.55 -2.50
C GLU A 231 -9.11 21.91 -1.18
N ASP A 232 -10.26 21.23 -1.18
CA ASP A 232 -10.94 20.72 0.02
C ASP A 232 -10.94 19.18 0.16
N ARG A 233 -10.14 18.45 -0.62
CA ARG A 233 -10.14 16.99 -0.55
C ARG A 233 -9.35 16.49 0.65
N ILE A 234 -10.05 15.76 1.56
CA ILE A 234 -9.41 15.11 2.72
C ILE A 234 -8.48 14.00 2.22
N GLU A 235 -7.22 14.05 2.63
CA GLU A 235 -6.25 13.00 2.36
C GLU A 235 -6.18 11.99 3.52
N PHE A 236 -5.82 10.75 3.22
CA PHE A 236 -5.70 9.73 4.26
C PHE A 236 -4.69 10.10 5.36
N LYS A 237 -3.64 10.84 5.00
CA LYS A 237 -2.68 11.37 6.00
C LYS A 237 -3.33 12.26 7.06
N ASP A 238 -4.39 13.00 6.69
CA ASP A 238 -5.09 13.87 7.64
C ASP A 238 -5.95 13.03 8.60
N VAL A 239 -6.55 11.94 8.09
CA VAL A 239 -7.27 10.96 8.92
C VAL A 239 -6.32 10.27 9.89
N VAL A 240 -5.12 9.90 9.43
CA VAL A 240 -4.08 9.30 10.27
C VAL A 240 -3.62 10.27 11.38
N LYS A 241 -3.40 11.55 11.04
CA LYS A 241 -3.07 12.59 12.04
C LYS A 241 -4.18 12.76 13.07
N LEU A 242 -5.44 12.75 12.62
CA LEU A 242 -6.60 12.84 13.51
C LEU A 242 -6.65 11.64 14.48
N ILE A 243 -6.50 10.41 13.99
CA ILE A 243 -6.45 9.22 14.85
C ILE A 243 -5.25 9.28 15.81
N SER A 244 -4.13 9.82 15.35
CA SER A 244 -2.92 10.02 16.19
C SER A 244 -3.19 10.99 17.33
N SER A 245 -3.94 12.07 17.09
CA SER A 245 -4.29 13.05 18.13
C SER A 245 -5.18 12.46 19.23
N PHE A 246 -5.87 11.36 18.96
CA PHE A 246 -6.68 10.63 19.95
C PHE A 246 -5.86 9.65 20.80
N SER A 247 -4.57 9.51 20.54
CA SER A 247 -3.73 8.50 21.19
C SER A 247 -3.54 8.69 22.69
N ASP A 248 -3.77 9.89 23.21
CA ASP A 248 -3.70 10.18 24.65
C ASP A 248 -4.97 9.74 25.40
N ASN A 249 -6.08 9.50 24.68
CA ASN A 249 -7.27 8.89 25.23
C ASN A 249 -7.23 7.37 24.98
N GLU A 250 -6.75 6.61 25.97
CA GLU A 250 -6.55 5.16 25.87
C GLU A 250 -7.81 4.40 25.43
N ASN A 251 -8.98 4.77 25.97
CA ASN A 251 -10.24 4.12 25.66
C ASN A 251 -10.71 4.38 24.22
N LEU A 252 -10.48 5.58 23.72
CA LEU A 252 -10.79 5.93 22.33
C LEU A 252 -9.80 5.25 21.37
N PHE A 253 -8.52 5.24 21.71
CA PHE A 253 -7.51 4.58 20.89
C PHE A 253 -7.71 3.06 20.83
N ASP A 254 -8.12 2.43 21.94
CA ASP A 254 -8.48 1.01 21.97
C ASP A 254 -9.65 0.68 21.04
N TRP A 255 -10.59 1.59 20.88
CA TRP A 255 -11.68 1.42 19.91
C TRP A 255 -11.16 1.36 18.47
N PHE A 256 -10.17 2.21 18.12
CA PHE A 256 -9.53 2.19 16.79
C PHE A 256 -8.65 0.94 16.54
N ARG A 257 -8.20 0.26 17.57
CA ARG A 257 -7.43 -1.00 17.45
C ARG A 257 -8.25 -2.17 16.91
N VAL A 258 -9.56 -2.06 16.96
CA VAL A 258 -10.47 -3.03 16.31
C VAL A 258 -10.52 -2.73 14.81
N GLY A 259 -9.91 -3.57 13.98
CA GLY A 259 -9.77 -3.33 12.55
C GLY A 259 -11.07 -2.98 11.81
N ASN A 260 -12.21 -3.59 12.21
CA ASN A 260 -13.51 -3.25 11.63
C ASN A 260 -13.97 -1.83 11.98
N ASN A 261 -13.61 -1.34 13.17
CA ASN A 261 -13.92 0.02 13.60
C ASN A 261 -13.10 1.02 12.81
N LEU A 262 -11.80 0.77 12.72
CA LEU A 262 -10.87 1.59 11.95
C LEU A 262 -11.32 1.72 10.48
N ILE A 263 -11.68 0.59 9.84
CA ILE A 263 -12.15 0.58 8.45
C ILE A 263 -13.45 1.38 8.30
N GLY A 264 -14.44 1.14 9.16
CA GLY A 264 -15.72 1.85 9.11
C GLY A 264 -15.56 3.35 9.32
N PHE A 265 -14.71 3.74 10.28
CA PHE A 265 -14.37 5.13 10.56
C PHE A 265 -13.70 5.81 9.36
N CYS A 266 -12.67 5.19 8.79
CA CYS A 266 -11.94 5.76 7.66
C CYS A 266 -12.82 5.96 6.41
N VAL A 267 -13.86 5.15 6.22
CA VAL A 267 -14.82 5.38 5.13
C VAL A 267 -15.83 6.46 5.49
N GLY A 268 -16.35 6.46 6.71
CA GLY A 268 -17.37 7.44 7.15
C GLY A 268 -16.85 8.87 7.27
N ILE A 269 -15.57 9.02 7.58
CA ILE A 269 -14.96 10.33 7.90
C ILE A 269 -14.99 11.34 6.74
N HIS A 270 -15.09 10.86 5.50
CA HIS A 270 -15.15 11.75 4.32
C HIS A 270 -16.19 12.85 4.43
N LYS A 271 -17.34 12.59 5.09
CA LYS A 271 -18.42 13.57 5.23
C LYS A 271 -18.40 14.34 6.54
N SER A 272 -17.67 13.86 7.54
CA SER A 272 -17.73 14.41 8.91
C SER A 272 -16.38 14.86 9.44
N PHE A 273 -15.34 14.90 8.62
CA PHE A 273 -13.99 15.23 9.05
C PHE A 273 -13.93 16.56 9.80
N GLN A 274 -14.56 17.60 9.24
CA GLN A 274 -14.60 18.94 9.86
C GLN A 274 -15.23 18.92 11.26
N HIS A 275 -16.28 18.14 11.46
CA HIS A 275 -16.96 18.03 12.75
C HIS A 275 -16.13 17.23 13.76
N ILE A 276 -15.63 16.06 13.34
CA ILE A 276 -14.90 15.15 14.24
C ILE A 276 -13.52 15.67 14.59
N SER A 277 -12.86 16.40 13.69
CA SER A 277 -11.52 16.98 13.96
C SER A 277 -11.52 18.04 15.06
N HIS A 278 -12.68 18.67 15.32
CA HIS A 278 -12.85 19.66 16.38
C HIS A 278 -13.60 19.10 17.62
N GLU A 279 -14.01 17.82 17.58
CA GLU A 279 -14.74 17.22 18.68
C GLU A 279 -13.81 16.86 19.84
N ASN A 280 -14.31 16.97 21.08
CA ASN A 280 -13.60 16.51 22.25
C ASN A 280 -13.47 14.96 22.20
N PRO A 281 -12.26 14.39 22.37
CA PRO A 281 -12.04 12.94 22.36
C PRO A 281 -12.92 12.16 23.33
N GLU A 282 -13.24 12.72 24.50
CA GLU A 282 -14.12 12.07 25.49
C GLU A 282 -15.56 12.03 24.99
N ILE A 283 -16.07 13.13 24.42
CA ILE A 283 -17.41 13.22 23.81
C ILE A 283 -17.51 12.27 22.62
N LEU A 284 -16.49 12.24 21.77
CA LEU A 284 -16.45 11.28 20.66
C LEU A 284 -16.53 9.83 21.18
N LYS A 285 -15.78 9.51 22.25
CA LYS A 285 -15.80 8.17 22.85
C LYS A 285 -17.16 7.82 23.41
N GLU A 286 -17.83 8.72 24.13
CA GLU A 286 -19.19 8.51 24.67
C GLU A 286 -20.19 8.24 23.54
N ASN A 287 -20.08 8.96 22.42
CA ASN A 287 -20.94 8.75 21.25
C ASN A 287 -20.68 7.38 20.60
N LEU A 288 -19.42 6.97 20.51
CA LEU A 288 -19.05 5.64 20.02
C LEU A 288 -19.52 4.53 20.96
N ASP A 289 -19.52 4.75 22.27
CA ASP A 289 -20.06 3.77 23.23
C ASP A 289 -21.57 3.59 23.07
N ARG A 290 -22.31 4.66 22.80
CA ARG A 290 -23.75 4.55 22.45
C ARG A 290 -23.98 3.76 21.16
N LEU A 291 -23.12 3.95 20.16
CA LEU A 291 -23.15 3.13 18.95
C LEU A 291 -22.88 1.65 19.24
N GLU A 292 -21.89 1.36 20.09
CA GLU A 292 -21.57 -0.02 20.50
C GLU A 292 -22.74 -0.66 21.25
N ALA A 293 -23.39 0.08 22.15
CA ALA A 293 -24.58 -0.38 22.86
C ALA A 293 -25.73 -0.68 21.89
N ALA A 294 -25.98 0.21 20.92
CA ALA A 294 -26.95 -0.05 19.85
C ALA A 294 -26.63 -1.33 19.05
N PHE A 295 -25.36 -1.59 18.76
CA PHE A 295 -24.94 -2.80 18.05
C PHE A 295 -25.20 -4.09 18.83
N LEU A 296 -25.25 -4.06 20.18
CA LEU A 296 -25.55 -5.23 20.99
C LEU A 296 -26.99 -5.74 20.82
N HIS A 297 -27.92 -4.88 20.41
CA HIS A 297 -29.32 -5.24 20.17
C HIS A 297 -29.59 -5.92 18.84
N ILE A 298 -28.55 -6.06 17.98
CA ILE A 298 -28.69 -6.66 16.65
C ILE A 298 -28.52 -8.19 16.72
N ASP A 299 -29.43 -8.92 16.07
CA ASP A 299 -29.35 -10.38 15.92
C ASP A 299 -28.19 -10.77 14.99
N LYS A 300 -27.07 -11.14 15.61
CA LYS A 300 -25.83 -11.50 14.91
C LYS A 300 -25.95 -12.78 14.09
N SER A 301 -27.00 -13.61 14.30
CA SER A 301 -27.17 -14.86 13.56
C SER A 301 -27.60 -14.63 12.10
N LYS A 302 -28.18 -13.47 11.80
CA LYS A 302 -28.75 -13.12 10.51
C LYS A 302 -27.86 -12.24 9.64
N ILE A 303 -26.68 -11.88 10.12
CA ILE A 303 -25.79 -10.91 9.47
C ILE A 303 -24.36 -11.42 9.32
N LYS A 304 -23.67 -10.95 8.29
CA LYS A 304 -22.20 -11.06 8.23
C LYS A 304 -21.59 -9.99 9.15
N VAL A 305 -21.32 -10.36 10.39
CA VAL A 305 -20.99 -9.46 11.51
C VAL A 305 -19.91 -8.44 11.15
N SER A 306 -18.83 -8.84 10.48
CA SER A 306 -17.72 -7.94 10.15
C SER A 306 -18.15 -6.83 9.16
N THR A 307 -18.81 -7.19 8.08
CA THR A 307 -19.27 -6.23 7.05
C THR A 307 -20.35 -5.32 7.62
N PHE A 308 -21.31 -5.91 8.35
CA PHE A 308 -22.39 -5.15 8.98
C PHE A 308 -21.85 -4.13 9.99
N ARG A 309 -20.89 -4.53 10.84
CA ARG A 309 -20.24 -3.63 11.79
C ARG A 309 -19.57 -2.44 11.09
N ARG A 310 -18.80 -2.69 10.04
CA ARG A 310 -18.17 -1.62 9.25
C ARG A 310 -19.19 -0.68 8.65
N THR A 311 -20.29 -1.21 8.11
CA THR A 311 -21.38 -0.42 7.52
C THR A 311 -22.06 0.46 8.56
N MET A 312 -22.35 -0.08 9.74
CA MET A 312 -22.94 0.70 10.83
C MET A 312 -22.03 1.85 11.27
N ILE A 313 -20.74 1.57 11.48
CA ILE A 313 -19.76 2.58 11.87
C ILE A 313 -19.64 3.64 10.78
N LYS A 314 -19.50 3.22 9.51
CA LYS A 314 -19.49 4.15 8.38
C LYS A 314 -20.69 5.09 8.44
N ASN A 315 -21.89 4.55 8.48
CA ASN A 315 -23.13 5.34 8.47
C ASN A 315 -23.26 6.26 9.70
N PHE A 316 -22.83 5.82 10.87
CA PHE A 316 -22.79 6.63 12.07
C PHE A 316 -21.83 7.81 11.93
N ILE A 317 -20.62 7.54 11.48
CA ILE A 317 -19.58 8.56 11.30
C ILE A 317 -19.98 9.55 10.18
N GLU A 318 -20.50 9.08 9.04
CA GLU A 318 -20.99 9.96 7.98
C GLU A 318 -22.09 10.94 8.44
N ASN A 319 -22.89 10.51 9.41
CA ASN A 319 -24.01 11.30 9.96
C ASN A 319 -23.74 11.74 11.41
N TYR A 320 -22.49 11.88 11.78
CA TYR A 320 -22.07 12.12 13.16
C TYR A 320 -22.78 13.32 13.78
N GLU A 321 -22.88 14.44 13.08
CA GLU A 321 -23.49 15.65 13.60
C GLU A 321 -24.99 15.49 13.95
N VAL A 322 -25.69 14.64 13.22
CA VAL A 322 -27.10 14.33 13.46
C VAL A 322 -27.28 13.31 14.57
N LEU A 323 -26.29 12.41 14.73
CA LEU A 323 -26.41 11.22 15.62
C LEU A 323 -25.67 11.39 16.94
N LYS A 324 -24.75 12.34 17.09
CA LYS A 324 -23.85 12.47 18.24
C LYS A 324 -24.58 12.57 19.60
N ASP A 325 -25.74 13.12 19.67
CA ASP A 325 -26.46 13.26 20.95
C ASP A 325 -27.70 12.35 21.03
N LYS A 326 -27.85 11.41 20.10
CA LYS A 326 -29.00 10.50 20.07
C LYS A 326 -28.84 9.36 21.06
N SER A 327 -29.98 8.85 21.53
CA SER A 327 -30.07 7.65 22.36
C SER A 327 -29.72 6.39 21.54
N GLU A 328 -29.34 5.33 22.23
CA GLU A 328 -29.05 4.00 21.61
C GLU A 328 -30.18 3.52 20.70
N ASN A 329 -31.44 3.69 21.12
CA ASN A 329 -32.61 3.28 20.35
C ASN A 329 -32.80 4.15 19.07
N GLU A 330 -32.55 5.44 19.15
CA GLU A 330 -32.62 6.33 17.99
C GLU A 330 -31.51 6.02 16.99
N ILE A 331 -30.29 5.76 17.48
CA ILE A 331 -29.15 5.32 16.66
C ILE A 331 -29.49 3.99 15.99
N LEU A 332 -29.99 3.00 16.72
CA LEU A 332 -30.38 1.70 16.19
C LEU A 332 -31.44 1.83 15.09
N ASN A 333 -32.49 2.61 15.34
CA ASN A 333 -33.55 2.83 14.36
C ASN A 333 -33.02 3.49 13.09
N PHE A 334 -32.18 4.52 13.22
CA PHE A 334 -31.58 5.19 12.06
C PHE A 334 -30.73 4.21 11.25
N LEU A 335 -29.87 3.44 11.89
CA LEU A 335 -28.95 2.55 11.22
C LEU A 335 -29.65 1.33 10.59
N THR A 336 -30.73 0.85 11.18
CA THR A 336 -31.53 -0.27 10.61
C THR A 336 -32.41 0.16 9.43
N MET A 337 -32.70 1.44 9.27
CA MET A 337 -33.41 1.98 8.09
C MET A 337 -32.51 2.12 6.87
N ILE A 338 -31.19 2.17 7.05
CA ILE A 338 -30.23 2.43 5.97
C ILE A 338 -29.53 1.15 5.51
N VAL A 339 -29.53 0.09 6.31
CA VAL A 339 -28.96 -1.21 6.01
C VAL A 339 -30.01 -2.17 5.49
#